data_373c805e0808540549fa2404af052afa
#
_entry.id   373c805e0808540549fa2404af052afa
#
_cell.length_a   1.000
_cell.length_b   1.000
_cell.length_c   1.000
_cell.angle_alpha   90.00
_cell.angle_beta   90.00
_cell.angle_gamma   90.00
#
_symmetry.space_group_name_H-M   'P 1'
#
loop_
_entity.id
_entity.type
_entity.pdbx_description
1 polymer ?
#
loop_
_entity_poly.entity_id
_entity_poly.type
_entity_poly.pdbx_seq_one_letter_code
_entity_poly.pdbx_strand_id
1 'polypeptide(L)'
;LDADVALGIIEPVPQNTPTKWCARMVIVPKKDGTPRRTVDLQNLNKVTHRETHHTPSPFNIVSVVPPKKKKTVLDAWNGYHSVLLSPEARNATTFITEWGRYRYLRAPQGFHASSDGYTKRFDDITAGFPRLTRCVDDSLLWDNDIATSFWHTLSYIQLCGDSGIVFNPEKFRFAEDSVEFAGFEMTPTGYQPPQRLLKAIEDFPSPTNITGVRSWFGLVNHISFAFAQAPIMAPFRELLTKRQPFYWDTSLETLFQNSKAEIIRSIKNGVTTFEVNRPTCLATDWSRTGIGFTLSQKHCDCPDLDNPFCGGDHWRVTYAGSRFTRNAESRYAPIEGEALALLFGLESCRMFVLGCPKLIVAVDHKPLVQIFNDR
;
A
#
# COMPACT_ATOMS: atom_id res chain seq x y z
N LEU A 1 3.88 -3.96 -32.55
CA LEU A 1 3.98 -5.42 -32.64
C LEU A 1 5.39 -5.87 -33.01
N ASP A 2 6.01 -5.29 -34.06
CA ASP A 2 7.33 -5.71 -34.55
C ASP A 2 8.42 -5.59 -33.47
N ALA A 3 8.40 -4.52 -32.69
CA ALA A 3 9.32 -4.36 -31.56
C ALA A 3 9.14 -5.47 -30.50
N ASP A 4 7.89 -5.87 -30.21
CA ASP A 4 7.61 -6.93 -29.25
C ASP A 4 7.99 -8.32 -29.79
N VAL A 5 7.88 -8.52 -31.10
CA VAL A 5 8.37 -9.73 -31.78
C VAL A 5 9.89 -9.78 -31.72
N ALA A 6 10.57 -8.67 -32.05
CA ALA A 6 12.04 -8.57 -32.01
C ALA A 6 12.58 -8.81 -30.57
N LEU A 7 11.85 -8.38 -29.54
CA LEU A 7 12.18 -8.60 -28.13
C LEU A 7 11.80 -10.01 -27.62
N GLY A 8 11.17 -10.87 -28.46
CA GLY A 8 10.71 -12.18 -28.05
C GLY A 8 9.64 -12.15 -26.94
N ILE A 9 8.79 -11.12 -26.93
CA ILE A 9 7.64 -10.98 -26.02
C ILE A 9 6.42 -11.71 -26.60
N ILE A 10 6.21 -11.56 -27.90
CA ILE A 10 5.15 -12.20 -28.67
C ILE A 10 5.72 -12.86 -29.92
N GLU A 11 4.97 -13.79 -30.50
CA GLU A 11 5.27 -14.37 -31.81
C GLU A 11 4.00 -14.42 -32.67
N PRO A 12 4.12 -14.34 -34.02
CA PRO A 12 2.98 -14.58 -34.90
C PRO A 12 2.56 -16.04 -34.83
N VAL A 13 1.26 -16.29 -34.80
CA VAL A 13 0.71 -17.64 -34.90
C VAL A 13 0.74 -18.08 -36.37
N PRO A 14 1.38 -19.22 -36.70
CA PRO A 14 1.45 -19.70 -38.09
C PRO A 14 0.07 -19.83 -38.71
N GLN A 15 -0.01 -19.57 -40.04
CA GLN A 15 -1.23 -19.80 -40.79
C GLN A 15 -1.69 -21.27 -40.65
N ASN A 16 -2.99 -21.48 -40.69
CA ASN A 16 -3.61 -22.81 -40.53
C ASN A 16 -3.39 -23.50 -39.17
N THR A 17 -2.88 -22.77 -38.14
CA THR A 17 -2.82 -23.29 -36.78
C THR A 17 -4.12 -22.98 -36.06
N PRO A 18 -4.94 -23.99 -35.68
CA PRO A 18 -6.15 -23.77 -34.89
C PRO A 18 -5.79 -23.27 -33.49
N THR A 19 -6.50 -22.27 -33.01
CA THR A 19 -6.34 -21.77 -31.64
C THR A 19 -7.66 -21.85 -30.89
N LYS A 20 -7.69 -22.48 -29.75
CA LYS A 20 -8.87 -22.58 -28.89
C LYS A 20 -9.28 -21.24 -28.29
N TRP A 21 -8.30 -20.36 -28.08
CA TRP A 21 -8.45 -19.03 -27.51
C TRP A 21 -8.03 -17.98 -28.53
N CYS A 22 -8.77 -16.86 -28.58
CA CYS A 22 -8.41 -15.71 -29.38
C CYS A 22 -9.00 -14.45 -28.73
N ALA A 23 -8.15 -13.71 -28.01
CA ALA A 23 -8.53 -12.49 -27.32
C ALA A 23 -8.54 -11.28 -28.27
N ARG A 24 -9.13 -10.17 -27.84
CA ARG A 24 -9.12 -8.91 -28.58
C ARG A 24 -7.95 -8.06 -28.11
N MET A 25 -7.25 -7.43 -29.05
CA MET A 25 -6.31 -6.37 -28.75
C MET A 25 -7.10 -5.06 -28.52
N VAL A 26 -6.71 -4.30 -27.49
CA VAL A 26 -7.28 -3.00 -27.16
C VAL A 26 -6.14 -1.98 -27.02
N ILE A 27 -6.30 -0.82 -27.64
CA ILE A 27 -5.35 0.29 -27.52
C ILE A 27 -5.95 1.32 -26.57
N VAL A 28 -5.19 1.67 -25.54
CA VAL A 28 -5.58 2.67 -24.52
C VAL A 28 -4.54 3.78 -24.52
N PRO A 29 -4.93 5.07 -24.54
CA PRO A 29 -3.98 6.17 -24.43
C PRO A 29 -3.38 6.18 -23.00
N LYS A 30 -2.05 6.39 -22.93
CA LYS A 30 -1.37 6.74 -21.67
C LYS A 30 -1.63 8.20 -21.30
N LYS A 31 -1.22 8.61 -20.08
CA LYS A 31 -1.32 10.02 -19.63
C LYS A 31 -0.56 11.01 -20.52
N ASP A 32 0.53 10.55 -21.16
CA ASP A 32 1.35 11.31 -22.11
C ASP A 32 0.81 11.29 -23.55
N GLY A 33 -0.37 10.69 -23.78
CA GLY A 33 -0.99 10.54 -25.09
C GLY A 33 -0.45 9.40 -25.95
N THR A 34 0.63 8.73 -25.55
CA THR A 34 1.17 7.60 -26.29
C THR A 34 0.27 6.37 -26.19
N PRO A 35 0.13 5.56 -27.27
CA PRO A 35 -0.74 4.38 -27.23
C PRO A 35 -0.11 3.28 -26.37
N ARG A 36 -0.94 2.69 -25.48
CA ARG A 36 -0.62 1.46 -24.76
C ARG A 36 -1.43 0.32 -25.35
N ARG A 37 -0.75 -0.68 -25.88
CA ARG A 37 -1.37 -1.91 -26.31
C ARG A 37 -1.72 -2.78 -25.09
N THR A 38 -2.95 -3.24 -25.04
CA THR A 38 -3.43 -4.22 -24.06
C THR A 38 -4.18 -5.34 -24.78
N VAL A 39 -4.31 -6.49 -24.13
CA VAL A 39 -5.09 -7.62 -24.64
C VAL A 39 -6.14 -7.97 -23.60
N ASP A 40 -7.39 -8.14 -24.03
CA ASP A 40 -8.48 -8.52 -23.14
C ASP A 40 -8.42 -10.01 -22.81
N LEU A 41 -7.80 -10.33 -21.69
CA LEU A 41 -7.66 -11.70 -21.18
C LEU A 41 -8.74 -12.08 -20.15
N GLN A 42 -9.82 -11.30 -19.99
CA GLN A 42 -10.85 -11.55 -18.98
C GLN A 42 -11.45 -12.96 -19.10
N ASN A 43 -11.71 -13.45 -20.31
CA ASN A 43 -12.27 -14.78 -20.51
C ASN A 43 -11.28 -15.88 -20.13
N LEU A 44 -9.99 -15.70 -20.39
CA LEU A 44 -8.94 -16.59 -19.95
C LEU A 44 -8.84 -16.59 -18.40
N ASN A 45 -8.88 -15.42 -17.80
CA ASN A 45 -8.84 -15.26 -16.35
C ASN A 45 -9.99 -15.97 -15.61
N LYS A 46 -11.16 -16.12 -16.24
CA LYS A 46 -12.32 -16.81 -15.63
C LYS A 46 -12.15 -18.32 -15.51
N VAL A 47 -11.30 -18.92 -16.34
CA VAL A 47 -11.17 -20.39 -16.44
C VAL A 47 -9.79 -20.89 -16.01
N THR A 48 -8.88 -20.01 -15.70
CA THR A 48 -7.55 -20.35 -15.20
C THR A 48 -7.50 -20.20 -13.68
N HIS A 49 -6.78 -21.12 -13.02
CA HIS A 49 -6.51 -21.01 -11.59
C HIS A 49 -5.46 -19.92 -11.33
N ARG A 50 -5.62 -19.21 -10.23
CA ARG A 50 -4.66 -18.23 -9.75
C ARG A 50 -3.90 -18.81 -8.58
N GLU A 51 -2.59 -18.96 -8.72
CA GLU A 51 -1.69 -19.12 -7.58
C GLU A 51 -1.50 -17.74 -6.94
N THR A 52 -1.87 -17.62 -5.67
CA THR A 52 -1.67 -16.37 -4.94
C THR A 52 -0.31 -16.38 -4.29
N HIS A 53 0.49 -15.35 -4.56
CA HIS A 53 1.73 -15.08 -3.84
C HIS A 53 1.48 -13.99 -2.79
N HIS A 54 1.93 -14.23 -1.55
CA HIS A 54 1.74 -13.25 -0.47
C HIS A 54 2.64 -12.03 -0.70
N THR A 55 2.01 -10.88 -0.87
CA THR A 55 2.70 -9.59 -0.93
C THR A 55 2.34 -8.80 0.33
N PRO A 56 3.31 -8.37 1.15
CA PRO A 56 3.06 -7.53 2.31
C PRO A 56 2.37 -6.22 1.90
N SER A 57 1.63 -5.61 2.84
CA SER A 57 1.01 -4.30 2.55
C SER A 57 2.09 -3.24 2.30
N PRO A 58 1.81 -2.20 1.50
CA PRO A 58 2.76 -1.10 1.27
C PRO A 58 3.28 -0.47 2.57
N PHE A 59 2.42 -0.33 3.58
CA PHE A 59 2.81 0.15 4.90
C PHE A 59 3.85 -0.77 5.58
N ASN A 60 3.62 -2.08 5.58
CA ASN A 60 4.57 -3.05 6.14
C ASN A 60 5.92 -3.03 5.40
N ILE A 61 5.87 -2.83 4.07
CA ILE A 61 7.07 -2.74 3.23
C ILE A 61 7.95 -1.54 3.61
N VAL A 62 7.35 -0.37 3.86
CA VAL A 62 8.13 0.84 4.21
C VAL A 62 8.54 0.88 5.68
N SER A 63 7.77 0.26 6.57
CA SER A 63 8.01 0.29 8.02
C SER A 63 9.27 -0.45 8.47
N VAL A 64 9.81 -1.35 7.63
CA VAL A 64 11.06 -2.08 7.93
C VAL A 64 12.33 -1.26 7.68
N VAL A 65 12.21 -0.09 7.02
CA VAL A 65 13.35 0.76 6.69
C VAL A 65 13.73 1.61 7.89
N PRO A 66 14.96 1.48 8.45
CA PRO A 66 15.39 2.25 9.61
C PRO A 66 15.48 3.76 9.31
N PRO A 67 15.33 4.63 10.32
CA PRO A 67 15.49 6.07 10.16
C PRO A 67 16.94 6.45 9.79
N LYS A 68 17.10 7.65 9.25
CA LYS A 68 18.41 8.28 8.95
C LYS A 68 19.31 7.46 8.00
N LYS A 69 18.71 6.70 7.09
CA LYS A 69 19.45 5.95 6.05
C LYS A 69 19.40 6.66 4.72
N LYS A 70 20.47 6.50 3.95
CA LYS A 70 20.47 6.78 2.50
C LYS A 70 19.63 5.74 1.81
N LYS A 71 18.82 6.14 0.86
CA LYS A 71 17.84 5.30 0.17
C LYS A 71 18.10 5.29 -1.33
N THR A 72 18.10 4.10 -1.92
CA THR A 72 18.21 3.91 -3.36
C THR A 72 16.98 3.20 -3.86
N VAL A 73 16.32 3.77 -4.88
CA VAL A 73 15.11 3.19 -5.47
C VAL A 73 15.39 2.78 -6.91
N LEU A 74 14.98 1.55 -7.24
CA LEU A 74 15.06 0.98 -8.59
C LEU A 74 13.69 0.44 -8.98
N ASP A 75 13.25 0.73 -10.20
CA ASP A 75 11.99 0.27 -10.81
C ASP A 75 12.31 -0.75 -11.90
N ALA A 76 11.75 -1.95 -11.81
CA ALA A 76 11.99 -2.98 -12.82
C ALA A 76 11.21 -2.68 -14.11
N TRP A 77 11.94 -2.62 -15.23
CA TRP A 77 11.35 -2.36 -16.53
C TRP A 77 10.71 -3.60 -17.12
N ASN A 78 9.40 -3.50 -17.45
CA ASN A 78 8.65 -4.61 -18.08
C ASN A 78 8.73 -5.94 -17.31
N GLY A 79 8.63 -5.87 -15.97
CA GLY A 79 8.86 -6.99 -15.06
C GLY A 79 8.14 -8.28 -15.46
N TYR A 80 6.88 -8.23 -15.85
CA TYR A 80 6.11 -9.43 -16.28
C TYR A 80 6.74 -10.12 -17.49
N HIS A 81 7.31 -9.38 -18.43
CA HIS A 81 7.96 -9.96 -19.59
C HIS A 81 9.29 -10.67 -19.28
N SER A 82 9.78 -10.61 -18.03
CA SER A 82 10.89 -11.44 -17.57
C SER A 82 10.50 -12.90 -17.36
N VAL A 83 9.20 -13.21 -17.23
CA VAL A 83 8.68 -14.56 -16.99
C VAL A 83 8.31 -15.23 -18.30
N LEU A 84 8.93 -16.37 -18.62
CA LEU A 84 8.61 -17.16 -19.81
C LEU A 84 7.35 -18.00 -19.58
N LEU A 85 6.49 -18.07 -20.59
CA LEU A 85 5.35 -18.98 -20.62
C LEU A 85 5.79 -20.36 -21.11
N SER A 86 5.23 -21.42 -20.52
CA SER A 86 5.40 -22.77 -21.07
C SER A 86 4.79 -22.87 -22.48
N PRO A 87 5.31 -23.71 -23.36
CA PRO A 87 4.78 -23.86 -24.73
C PRO A 87 3.26 -24.11 -24.76
N GLU A 88 2.76 -24.87 -23.80
CA GLU A 88 1.32 -25.19 -23.68
C GLU A 88 0.48 -23.94 -23.37
N ALA A 89 0.98 -23.09 -22.47
CA ALA A 89 0.31 -21.87 -22.03
C ALA A 89 0.25 -20.79 -23.12
N ARG A 90 1.23 -20.76 -24.04
CA ARG A 90 1.32 -19.72 -25.08
C ARG A 90 0.06 -19.65 -25.94
N ASN A 91 -0.48 -20.79 -26.36
CA ASN A 91 -1.69 -20.85 -27.19
C ASN A 91 -2.92 -20.23 -26.51
N ALA A 92 -3.00 -20.29 -25.19
CA ALA A 92 -4.11 -19.70 -24.42
C ALA A 92 -4.07 -18.15 -24.45
N THR A 93 -2.91 -17.56 -24.68
CA THR A 93 -2.71 -16.11 -24.75
C THR A 93 -2.84 -15.54 -26.18
N THR A 94 -3.33 -16.31 -27.14
CA THR A 94 -3.53 -15.87 -28.52
C THR A 94 -4.49 -14.68 -28.58
N PHE A 95 -4.15 -13.69 -29.39
CA PHE A 95 -4.96 -12.52 -29.69
C PHE A 95 -4.94 -12.16 -31.17
N ILE A 96 -5.99 -11.48 -31.63
CA ILE A 96 -6.15 -11.09 -33.03
C ILE A 96 -5.87 -9.60 -33.23
N THR A 97 -5.27 -9.29 -34.39
CA THR A 97 -4.99 -7.95 -34.86
C THR A 97 -5.35 -7.85 -36.35
N GLU A 98 -5.25 -6.66 -36.94
CA GLU A 98 -5.42 -6.43 -38.39
C GLU A 98 -4.38 -7.20 -39.24
N TRP A 99 -3.21 -7.48 -38.67
CA TRP A 99 -2.09 -8.17 -39.32
C TRP A 99 -2.04 -9.68 -39.06
N GLY A 100 -3.03 -10.23 -38.39
CA GLY A 100 -3.09 -11.64 -38.06
C GLY A 100 -3.15 -11.92 -36.57
N ARG A 101 -2.93 -13.19 -36.22
CA ARG A 101 -2.91 -13.65 -34.82
C ARG A 101 -1.50 -13.69 -34.27
N TYR A 102 -1.38 -13.26 -33.01
CA TYR A 102 -0.14 -13.34 -32.23
C TYR A 102 -0.43 -14.06 -30.92
N ARG A 103 0.61 -14.60 -30.28
CA ARG A 103 0.54 -15.17 -28.94
C ARG A 103 1.75 -14.73 -28.12
N TYR A 104 1.59 -14.70 -26.82
CA TYR A 104 2.67 -14.33 -25.91
C TYR A 104 3.64 -15.49 -25.70
N LEU A 105 4.93 -15.19 -25.72
CA LEU A 105 6.03 -16.06 -25.27
C LEU A 105 6.34 -15.84 -23.79
N ARG A 106 6.00 -14.66 -23.28
CA ARG A 106 6.26 -14.19 -21.91
C ARG A 106 4.95 -13.77 -21.25
N ALA A 107 4.95 -13.72 -19.91
CA ALA A 107 3.76 -13.41 -19.14
C ALA A 107 3.14 -12.06 -19.56
N PRO A 108 1.86 -12.05 -20.03
CA PRO A 108 1.23 -10.84 -20.52
C PRO A 108 0.69 -9.97 -19.38
N GLN A 109 0.66 -8.66 -19.62
CA GLN A 109 -0.11 -7.75 -18.77
C GLN A 109 -1.61 -8.04 -18.91
N GLY A 110 -2.34 -8.03 -17.78
CA GLY A 110 -3.78 -8.33 -17.74
C GLY A 110 -4.13 -9.79 -17.51
N PHE A 111 -3.17 -10.72 -17.52
CA PHE A 111 -3.37 -12.08 -17.03
C PHE A 111 -3.18 -12.10 -15.52
N HIS A 112 -4.17 -12.60 -14.79
CA HIS A 112 -4.23 -12.47 -13.32
C HIS A 112 -3.06 -13.16 -12.59
N ALA A 113 -2.49 -14.24 -13.15
CA ALA A 113 -1.36 -14.95 -12.55
C ALA A 113 0.00 -14.31 -12.88
N SER A 114 0.07 -13.37 -13.84
CA SER A 114 1.35 -12.74 -14.23
C SER A 114 1.99 -11.98 -13.08
N SER A 115 1.19 -11.25 -12.29
CA SER A 115 1.67 -10.50 -11.13
C SER A 115 2.23 -11.43 -10.04
N ASP A 116 1.46 -12.47 -9.68
CA ASP A 116 1.88 -13.42 -8.65
C ASP A 116 3.15 -14.19 -9.06
N GLY A 117 3.20 -14.68 -10.30
CA GLY A 117 4.36 -15.39 -10.84
C GLY A 117 5.61 -14.54 -10.93
N TYR A 118 5.46 -13.28 -11.35
CA TYR A 118 6.58 -12.32 -11.39
C TYR A 118 7.08 -11.97 -9.99
N THR A 119 6.17 -11.62 -9.07
CA THR A 119 6.54 -11.25 -7.70
C THR A 119 7.26 -12.39 -7.00
N LYS A 120 6.72 -13.62 -7.10
CA LYS A 120 7.38 -14.82 -6.56
C LYS A 120 8.78 -15.01 -7.12
N ARG A 121 8.93 -14.99 -8.47
CA ARG A 121 10.24 -15.14 -9.11
C ARG A 121 11.23 -14.07 -8.65
N PHE A 122 10.78 -12.82 -8.52
CA PHE A 122 11.67 -11.74 -8.09
C PHE A 122 12.04 -11.88 -6.60
N ASP A 123 11.10 -12.31 -5.75
CA ASP A 123 11.37 -12.60 -4.34
C ASP A 123 12.38 -13.76 -4.20
N ASP A 124 12.25 -14.81 -5.01
CA ASP A 124 13.19 -15.95 -5.03
C ASP A 124 14.61 -15.51 -5.44
N ILE A 125 14.74 -14.64 -6.46
CA ILE A 125 16.04 -14.10 -6.92
C ILE A 125 16.69 -13.25 -5.83
N THR A 126 15.90 -12.45 -5.12
CA THR A 126 16.42 -11.50 -4.13
C THR A 126 16.39 -12.03 -2.69
N ALA A 127 16.02 -13.30 -2.51
CA ALA A 127 15.96 -13.95 -1.20
C ALA A 127 17.30 -13.85 -0.47
N GLY A 128 17.26 -13.33 0.76
CA GLY A 128 18.47 -13.15 1.57
C GLY A 128 19.36 -11.96 1.20
N PHE A 129 19.03 -11.19 0.16
CA PHE A 129 19.77 -9.96 -0.13
C PHE A 129 19.57 -8.95 1.01
N PRO A 130 20.65 -8.43 1.63
CA PRO A 130 20.53 -7.62 2.84
C PRO A 130 19.95 -6.23 2.56
N ARG A 131 19.32 -5.62 3.56
CA ARG A 131 18.85 -4.22 3.54
C ARG A 131 18.06 -3.86 2.27
N LEU A 132 17.15 -4.75 1.91
CA LEU A 132 16.26 -4.66 0.76
C LEU A 132 14.80 -4.77 1.21
N THR A 133 13.94 -3.96 0.63
CA THR A 133 12.49 -4.18 0.64
C THR A 133 11.92 -3.94 -0.76
N ARG A 134 10.81 -4.59 -1.09
CA ARG A 134 10.26 -4.55 -2.43
C ARG A 134 8.74 -4.36 -2.43
N CYS A 135 8.25 -3.63 -3.42
CA CYS A 135 6.83 -3.48 -3.70
C CYS A 135 6.58 -3.78 -5.18
N VAL A 136 6.29 -5.04 -5.50
CA VAL A 136 6.08 -5.56 -6.86
C VAL A 136 7.27 -5.27 -7.79
N ASP A 137 7.20 -4.19 -8.58
CA ASP A 137 8.25 -3.78 -9.55
C ASP A 137 9.32 -2.90 -8.91
N ASP A 138 8.98 -2.21 -7.81
CA ASP A 138 9.86 -1.28 -7.14
C ASP A 138 10.71 -1.98 -6.07
N SER A 139 12.01 -1.65 -6.04
CA SER A 139 12.97 -2.10 -5.03
C SER A 139 13.55 -0.91 -4.28
N LEU A 140 13.69 -1.02 -2.97
CA LEU A 140 14.34 -0.01 -2.13
C LEU A 140 15.45 -0.64 -1.32
N LEU A 141 16.66 -0.10 -1.48
CA LEU A 141 17.86 -0.40 -0.70
C LEU A 141 18.12 0.73 0.29
N TRP A 142 18.71 0.40 1.44
CA TRP A 142 19.11 1.44 2.40
C TRP A 142 20.47 1.16 3.01
N ASP A 143 21.25 2.24 3.20
CA ASP A 143 22.61 2.18 3.72
C ASP A 143 22.93 3.38 4.63
N ASN A 144 24.09 3.33 5.30
CA ASN A 144 24.52 4.40 6.21
C ASN A 144 25.09 5.61 5.46
N ASP A 145 25.75 5.38 4.34
CA ASP A 145 26.52 6.38 3.59
C ASP A 145 26.49 6.09 2.08
N ILE A 146 26.95 7.05 1.30
CA ILE A 146 26.94 6.99 -0.18
C ILE A 146 27.87 5.90 -0.70
N ALA A 147 29.05 5.71 -0.10
CA ALA A 147 30.03 4.74 -0.59
C ALA A 147 29.52 3.31 -0.41
N THR A 148 28.94 3.01 0.75
CA THR A 148 28.27 1.73 1.02
C THR A 148 27.08 1.53 0.08
N SER A 149 26.27 2.58 -0.15
CA SER A 149 25.13 2.52 -1.09
C SER A 149 25.58 2.19 -2.50
N PHE A 150 26.71 2.70 -2.96
CA PHE A 150 27.23 2.45 -4.30
C PHE A 150 27.50 0.95 -4.53
N TRP A 151 28.31 0.35 -3.66
CA TRP A 151 28.68 -1.07 -3.81
C TRP A 151 27.50 -2.01 -3.59
N HIS A 152 26.62 -1.67 -2.65
CA HIS A 152 25.41 -2.41 -2.36
C HIS A 152 24.45 -2.39 -3.56
N THR A 153 24.23 -1.21 -4.16
CA THR A 153 23.40 -1.05 -5.35
C THR A 153 23.98 -1.77 -6.56
N LEU A 154 25.31 -1.69 -6.76
CA LEU A 154 25.99 -2.39 -7.85
C LEU A 154 25.81 -3.91 -7.73
N SER A 155 26.00 -4.46 -6.54
CA SER A 155 25.80 -5.89 -6.26
C SER A 155 24.34 -6.32 -6.52
N TYR A 156 23.37 -5.47 -6.18
CA TYR A 156 21.96 -5.72 -6.45
C TYR A 156 21.63 -5.71 -7.94
N ILE A 157 22.14 -4.71 -8.67
CA ILE A 157 21.95 -4.63 -10.13
C ILE A 157 22.58 -5.85 -10.82
N GLN A 158 23.77 -6.29 -10.38
CA GLN A 158 24.43 -7.47 -10.91
C GLN A 158 23.58 -8.73 -10.67
N LEU A 159 23.14 -8.98 -9.45
CA LEU A 159 22.28 -10.12 -9.09
C LEU A 159 21.02 -10.18 -9.95
N CYS A 160 20.36 -9.03 -10.11
CA CYS A 160 19.14 -8.91 -10.91
C CYS A 160 19.41 -9.09 -12.40
N GLY A 161 20.51 -8.47 -12.91
CA GLY A 161 20.93 -8.57 -14.31
C GLY A 161 21.26 -10.00 -14.72
N ASP A 162 22.01 -10.74 -13.90
CA ASP A 162 22.33 -12.14 -14.13
C ASP A 162 21.06 -13.03 -14.21
N SER A 163 20.00 -12.58 -13.58
CA SER A 163 18.67 -13.22 -13.60
C SER A 163 17.73 -12.66 -14.68
N GLY A 164 18.20 -11.73 -15.53
CA GLY A 164 17.42 -11.14 -16.62
C GLY A 164 16.39 -10.09 -16.17
N ILE A 165 16.56 -9.49 -14.99
CA ILE A 165 15.76 -8.35 -14.54
C ILE A 165 16.51 -7.07 -14.89
N VAL A 166 15.85 -6.18 -15.62
CA VAL A 166 16.38 -4.89 -16.08
C VAL A 166 15.67 -3.77 -15.35
N PHE A 167 16.43 -2.77 -14.90
CA PHE A 167 15.88 -1.58 -14.24
C PHE A 167 15.73 -0.40 -15.18
N ASN A 168 14.74 0.46 -14.92
CA ASN A 168 14.50 1.68 -15.66
C ASN A 168 15.46 2.79 -15.19
N PRO A 169 16.42 3.26 -16.03
CA PRO A 169 17.38 4.28 -15.62
C PRO A 169 16.73 5.65 -15.36
N GLU A 170 15.59 5.97 -15.97
CA GLU A 170 14.91 7.26 -15.79
C GLU A 170 14.25 7.38 -14.39
N LYS A 171 13.92 6.25 -13.78
CA LYS A 171 13.30 6.20 -12.45
C LYS A 171 14.31 5.91 -11.33
N PHE A 172 15.57 5.71 -11.67
CA PHE A 172 16.61 5.42 -10.71
C PHE A 172 16.86 6.62 -9.78
N ARG A 173 16.81 6.36 -8.47
CA ARG A 173 17.14 7.33 -7.43
C ARG A 173 18.25 6.75 -6.57
N PHE A 174 19.36 7.46 -6.43
CA PHE A 174 20.56 6.92 -5.78
C PHE A 174 20.92 7.67 -4.49
N ALA A 175 21.00 6.93 -3.38
CA ALA A 175 21.51 7.36 -2.09
C ALA A 175 20.91 8.68 -1.56
N GLU A 176 19.63 8.91 -1.81
CA GLU A 176 18.91 10.10 -1.37
C GLU A 176 18.47 9.99 0.11
N ASP A 177 18.32 11.12 0.78
CA ASP A 177 17.79 11.17 2.15
C ASP A 177 16.27 10.98 2.19
N SER A 178 15.58 11.45 1.16
CA SER A 178 14.14 11.30 1.00
C SER A 178 13.80 10.76 -0.38
N VAL A 179 12.91 9.76 -0.45
CA VAL A 179 12.46 9.14 -1.71
C VAL A 179 10.97 8.82 -1.65
N GLU A 180 10.30 8.85 -2.80
CA GLU A 180 8.96 8.27 -2.93
C GLU A 180 9.09 6.76 -3.23
N PHE A 181 8.45 5.91 -2.39
CA PHE A 181 8.45 4.47 -2.54
C PHE A 181 7.13 3.87 -2.05
N ALA A 182 6.57 2.92 -2.79
CA ALA A 182 5.32 2.21 -2.46
C ALA A 182 4.14 3.15 -2.13
N GLY A 183 4.12 4.37 -2.69
CA GLY A 183 3.09 5.38 -2.44
C GLY A 183 3.31 6.25 -1.20
N PHE A 184 4.46 6.15 -0.54
CA PHE A 184 4.88 6.98 0.60
C PHE A 184 6.08 7.85 0.22
N GLU A 185 6.16 9.04 0.78
CA GLU A 185 7.37 9.83 0.84
C GLU A 185 8.15 9.44 2.12
N MET A 186 9.25 8.74 1.94
CA MET A 186 10.12 8.30 3.02
C MET A 186 11.15 9.36 3.32
N THR A 187 11.10 9.91 4.53
CA THR A 187 12.02 10.97 5.02
C THR A 187 13.11 10.38 5.93
N PRO A 188 14.10 11.17 6.38
CA PRO A 188 15.07 10.70 7.36
C PRO A 188 14.49 10.29 8.71
N THR A 189 13.31 10.79 9.07
CA THR A 189 12.69 10.58 10.39
C THR A 189 11.44 9.70 10.38
N GLY A 190 10.91 9.40 9.19
CA GLY A 190 9.67 8.64 9.06
C GLY A 190 9.15 8.62 7.64
N TYR A 191 7.85 8.51 7.49
CA TYR A 191 7.17 8.50 6.19
C TYR A 191 5.86 9.30 6.27
N GLN A 192 5.50 9.89 5.14
CA GLN A 192 4.33 10.76 5.00
C GLN A 192 3.67 10.53 3.64
N PRO A 193 2.42 10.96 3.45
CA PRO A 193 1.82 10.97 2.12
C PRO A 193 2.61 11.89 1.18
N PRO A 194 2.83 11.48 -0.08
CA PRO A 194 3.43 12.35 -1.07
C PRO A 194 2.61 13.63 -1.28
N GLN A 195 3.27 14.76 -1.58
CA GLN A 195 2.63 16.05 -1.80
C GLN A 195 1.49 16.02 -2.82
N ARG A 196 1.62 15.18 -3.86
CA ARG A 196 0.56 14.99 -4.86
C ARG A 196 -0.75 14.44 -4.27
N LEU A 197 -0.67 13.62 -3.21
CA LEU A 197 -1.86 13.10 -2.51
C LEU A 197 -2.48 14.15 -1.61
N LEU A 198 -1.68 14.97 -0.92
CA LEU A 198 -2.17 16.10 -0.12
C LEU A 198 -2.94 17.08 -1.00
N LYS A 199 -2.35 17.43 -2.15
CA LYS A 199 -3.01 18.28 -3.14
C LYS A 199 -4.28 17.63 -3.70
N ALA A 200 -4.28 16.32 -3.95
CA ALA A 200 -5.48 15.62 -4.42
C ALA A 200 -6.62 15.63 -3.40
N ILE A 201 -6.34 15.69 -2.09
CA ILE A 201 -7.35 15.86 -1.04
C ILE A 201 -7.87 17.31 -1.05
N GLU A 202 -6.96 18.27 -1.09
CA GLU A 202 -7.27 19.69 -1.11
C GLU A 202 -8.17 20.06 -2.29
N ASP A 203 -7.81 19.60 -3.49
CA ASP A 203 -8.50 19.85 -4.75
C ASP A 203 -9.69 18.90 -5.02
N PHE A 204 -9.97 17.93 -4.15
CA PHE A 204 -11.04 16.95 -4.42
C PHE A 204 -12.40 17.66 -4.51
N PRO A 205 -13.14 17.49 -5.62
CA PRO A 205 -14.43 18.16 -5.81
C PRO A 205 -15.51 17.57 -4.90
N SER A 206 -16.51 18.36 -4.56
CA SER A 206 -17.67 17.89 -3.82
C SER A 206 -18.37 16.75 -4.57
N PRO A 207 -18.66 15.62 -3.91
CA PRO A 207 -19.30 14.48 -4.55
C PRO A 207 -20.68 14.80 -5.11
N THR A 208 -20.93 14.49 -6.38
CA THR A 208 -22.22 14.66 -7.05
C THR A 208 -23.01 13.36 -7.17
N ASN A 209 -22.43 12.24 -6.77
CA ASN A 209 -23.04 10.90 -6.82
C ASN A 209 -22.30 9.93 -5.89
N ILE A 210 -22.86 8.72 -5.75
CA ILE A 210 -22.29 7.65 -4.91
C ILE A 210 -20.86 7.27 -5.34
N THR A 211 -20.55 7.36 -6.64
CA THR A 211 -19.20 7.05 -7.14
C THR A 211 -18.18 8.07 -6.64
N GLY A 212 -18.54 9.36 -6.62
CA GLY A 212 -17.72 10.43 -6.04
C GLY A 212 -17.45 10.19 -4.56
N VAL A 213 -18.46 9.79 -3.79
CA VAL A 213 -18.27 9.43 -2.36
C VAL A 213 -17.33 8.23 -2.21
N ARG A 214 -17.49 7.18 -3.02
CA ARG A 214 -16.57 6.03 -2.99
C ARG A 214 -15.13 6.41 -3.35
N SER A 215 -14.96 7.30 -4.31
CA SER A 215 -13.64 7.81 -4.68
C SER A 215 -13.00 8.59 -3.53
N TRP A 216 -13.78 9.40 -2.81
CA TRP A 216 -13.34 10.08 -1.60
C TRP A 216 -12.87 9.08 -0.53
N PHE A 217 -13.70 8.08 -0.20
CA PHE A 217 -13.31 7.01 0.74
C PHE A 217 -12.02 6.30 0.31
N GLY A 218 -11.87 6.02 -0.98
CA GLY A 218 -10.66 5.38 -1.52
C GLY A 218 -9.41 6.22 -1.31
N LEU A 219 -9.50 7.54 -1.57
CA LEU A 219 -8.40 8.47 -1.37
C LEU A 219 -8.01 8.60 0.11
N VAL A 220 -9.01 8.75 1.00
CA VAL A 220 -8.77 8.85 2.45
C VAL A 220 -8.18 7.55 3.01
N ASN A 221 -8.69 6.39 2.58
CA ASN A 221 -8.13 5.09 3.00
C ASN A 221 -6.65 4.94 2.65
N HIS A 222 -6.20 5.49 1.55
CA HIS A 222 -4.80 5.38 1.13
C HIS A 222 -3.82 6.07 2.09
N ILE A 223 -4.29 7.07 2.84
CA ILE A 223 -3.47 7.85 3.77
C ILE A 223 -3.83 7.62 5.25
N SER A 224 -4.72 6.69 5.54
CA SER A 224 -5.27 6.45 6.89
C SER A 224 -4.29 5.83 7.90
N PHE A 225 -3.06 5.52 7.49
CA PHE A 225 -2.00 5.02 8.36
C PHE A 225 -1.53 6.05 9.41
N ALA A 226 -1.83 7.33 9.21
CA ALA A 226 -1.38 8.43 10.06
C ALA A 226 -2.46 8.95 11.02
N PHE A 227 -3.73 8.54 10.87
CA PHE A 227 -4.84 9.01 11.69
C PHE A 227 -6.04 8.06 11.69
N ALA A 228 -6.89 8.19 12.71
CA ALA A 228 -8.12 7.43 12.80
C ALA A 228 -9.21 8.05 11.91
N GLN A 229 -9.41 7.51 10.71
CA GLN A 229 -10.31 8.07 9.70
C GLN A 229 -11.82 7.87 10.00
N ALA A 230 -12.20 6.82 10.75
CA ALA A 230 -13.61 6.45 10.90
C ALA A 230 -14.50 7.57 11.46
N PRO A 231 -14.10 8.34 12.48
CA PRO A 231 -14.90 9.47 12.97
C PRO A 231 -15.13 10.54 11.91
N ILE A 232 -14.09 10.87 11.12
CA ILE A 232 -14.13 11.90 10.09
C ILE A 232 -15.05 11.47 8.92
N MET A 233 -15.04 10.18 8.60
CA MET A 233 -15.76 9.61 7.46
C MET A 233 -17.17 9.13 7.79
N ALA A 234 -17.53 9.03 9.09
CA ALA A 234 -18.82 8.51 9.54
C ALA A 234 -20.04 9.21 8.91
N PRO A 235 -20.08 10.55 8.75
CA PRO A 235 -21.21 11.24 8.15
C PRO A 235 -21.52 10.83 6.71
N PHE A 236 -20.50 10.41 5.95
CA PHE A 236 -20.65 10.04 4.54
C PHE A 236 -20.99 8.57 4.33
N ARG A 237 -20.90 7.72 5.38
CA ARG A 237 -21.13 6.28 5.29
C ARG A 237 -22.56 5.95 4.83
N GLU A 238 -23.56 6.68 5.27
CA GLU A 238 -24.96 6.45 4.92
C GLU A 238 -25.21 6.62 3.43
N LEU A 239 -24.50 7.55 2.78
CA LEU A 239 -24.58 7.78 1.34
C LEU A 239 -24.12 6.57 0.50
N LEU A 240 -23.34 5.64 1.09
CA LEU A 240 -22.88 4.43 0.41
C LEU A 240 -23.91 3.31 0.42
N THR A 241 -24.99 3.45 1.19
CA THR A 241 -26.04 2.43 1.27
C THR A 241 -26.99 2.53 0.06
N LYS A 242 -27.36 1.37 -0.50
CA LYS A 242 -28.28 1.31 -1.67
C LYS A 242 -29.74 1.64 -1.33
N ARG A 243 -30.05 1.96 -0.08
CA ARG A 243 -31.42 2.09 0.43
C ARG A 243 -32.06 3.45 0.20
N GLN A 244 -31.25 4.48 -0.12
CA GLN A 244 -31.74 5.85 -0.30
C GLN A 244 -31.17 6.43 -1.61
N PRO A 245 -31.93 7.32 -2.29
CA PRO A 245 -31.38 8.14 -3.37
C PRO A 245 -30.20 8.96 -2.87
N PHE A 246 -29.23 9.21 -3.75
CA PHE A 246 -28.11 10.09 -3.42
C PHE A 246 -28.65 11.51 -3.14
N TYR A 247 -28.21 12.09 -2.06
CA TYR A 247 -28.46 13.49 -1.72
C TYR A 247 -27.17 14.16 -1.25
N TRP A 248 -27.08 15.46 -1.47
CA TRP A 248 -25.95 16.27 -1.01
C TRP A 248 -26.48 17.66 -0.65
N ASP A 249 -26.53 17.95 0.63
CA ASP A 249 -27.03 19.21 1.17
C ASP A 249 -25.90 20.09 1.74
N THR A 250 -26.25 21.28 2.19
CA THR A 250 -25.32 22.25 2.77
C THR A 250 -24.60 21.70 4.03
N SER A 251 -25.28 20.86 4.80
CA SER A 251 -24.69 20.23 5.99
C SER A 251 -23.59 19.25 5.62
N LEU A 252 -23.86 18.37 4.64
CA LEU A 252 -22.86 17.44 4.11
C LEU A 252 -21.71 18.16 3.43
N GLU A 253 -21.97 19.25 2.72
CA GLU A 253 -20.92 20.10 2.12
C GLU A 253 -19.99 20.68 3.21
N THR A 254 -20.56 21.23 4.28
CA THR A 254 -19.80 21.78 5.40
C THR A 254 -18.94 20.68 6.07
N LEU A 255 -19.53 19.51 6.34
CA LEU A 255 -18.80 18.37 6.90
C LEU A 255 -17.69 17.88 5.97
N PHE A 256 -17.92 17.91 4.66
CA PHE A 256 -16.94 17.53 3.66
C PHE A 256 -15.73 18.49 3.66
N GLN A 257 -15.95 19.80 3.64
CA GLN A 257 -14.85 20.77 3.71
C GLN A 257 -14.09 20.68 5.05
N ASN A 258 -14.80 20.48 6.16
CA ASN A 258 -14.19 20.27 7.46
C ASN A 258 -13.36 18.97 7.48
N SER A 259 -13.84 17.89 6.83
CA SER A 259 -13.10 16.63 6.74
C SER A 259 -11.77 16.78 5.99
N LYS A 260 -11.74 17.57 4.92
CA LYS A 260 -10.49 17.89 4.20
C LYS A 260 -9.47 18.56 5.11
N ALA A 261 -9.90 19.64 5.79
CA ALA A 261 -9.05 20.42 6.69
C ALA A 261 -8.50 19.54 7.84
N GLU A 262 -9.35 18.69 8.44
CA GLU A 262 -8.97 17.81 9.52
C GLU A 262 -7.98 16.73 9.07
N ILE A 263 -8.20 16.12 7.90
CA ILE A 263 -7.30 15.13 7.32
C ILE A 263 -5.93 15.77 7.07
N ILE A 264 -5.88 16.93 6.40
CA ILE A 264 -4.62 17.64 6.11
C ILE A 264 -3.89 17.97 7.40
N ARG A 265 -4.60 18.47 8.41
CA ARG A 265 -4.02 18.76 9.73
C ARG A 265 -3.42 17.51 10.38
N SER A 266 -4.12 16.38 10.33
CA SER A 266 -3.73 15.13 10.98
C SER A 266 -2.48 14.51 10.34
N ILE A 267 -2.28 14.68 9.03
CA ILE A 267 -1.17 14.06 8.29
C ILE A 267 0.01 14.99 8.05
N LYS A 268 -0.10 16.28 8.40
CA LYS A 268 0.92 17.31 8.14
C LYS A 268 2.31 16.94 8.68
N ASN A 269 2.37 16.26 9.82
CA ASN A 269 3.61 15.86 10.49
C ASN A 269 4.09 14.45 10.09
N GLY A 270 3.34 13.75 9.24
CA GLY A 270 3.62 12.36 8.89
C GLY A 270 3.58 11.42 10.10
N VAL A 271 4.21 10.26 9.95
CA VAL A 271 4.44 9.31 11.04
C VAL A 271 5.94 9.03 11.18
N THR A 272 6.39 8.76 12.40
CA THR A 272 7.80 8.43 12.67
C THR A 272 8.05 6.93 12.47
N THR A 273 9.27 6.56 12.07
CA THR A 273 9.69 5.18 12.03
C THR A 273 9.72 4.59 13.44
N PHE A 274 9.23 3.36 13.59
CA PHE A 274 9.23 2.66 14.89
C PHE A 274 10.64 2.29 15.32
N GLU A 275 10.96 2.56 16.59
CA GLU A 275 12.22 2.20 17.24
C GLU A 275 11.95 1.27 18.43
N VAL A 276 12.44 0.03 18.40
CA VAL A 276 12.11 -1.06 19.35
C VAL A 276 12.33 -0.68 20.82
N ASN A 277 13.36 0.12 21.12
CA ASN A 277 13.75 0.45 22.51
C ASN A 277 13.07 1.70 23.07
N ARG A 278 12.21 2.38 22.29
CA ARG A 278 11.50 3.57 22.77
C ARG A 278 10.25 3.19 23.55
N PRO A 279 9.91 3.94 24.61
CA PRO A 279 8.61 3.80 25.25
C PRO A 279 7.50 3.99 24.22
N THR A 280 6.61 3.02 24.15
CA THR A 280 5.56 2.93 23.14
C THR A 280 4.19 2.92 23.82
N CYS A 281 3.26 3.73 23.33
CA CYS A 281 1.89 3.77 23.82
C CYS A 281 0.93 3.39 22.70
N LEU A 282 0.10 2.37 22.96
CA LEU A 282 -1.07 2.02 22.15
C LEU A 282 -2.31 2.58 22.83
N ALA A 283 -2.89 3.63 22.26
CA ALA A 283 -4.17 4.19 22.69
C ALA A 283 -5.28 3.66 21.80
N THR A 284 -6.39 3.23 22.42
CA THR A 284 -7.54 2.66 21.71
C THR A 284 -8.83 3.31 22.18
N ASP A 285 -9.79 3.40 21.27
CA ASP A 285 -11.09 4.02 21.52
C ASP A 285 -12.20 3.30 20.75
N TRP A 286 -13.37 3.19 21.35
CA TRP A 286 -14.57 2.62 20.76
C TRP A 286 -15.72 3.62 20.78
N SER A 287 -16.48 3.61 19.70
CA SER A 287 -17.77 4.26 19.60
C SER A 287 -18.79 3.35 18.90
N ARG A 288 -20.06 3.72 18.97
CA ARG A 288 -21.12 3.01 18.23
C ARG A 288 -20.90 3.00 16.73
N THR A 289 -20.15 3.95 16.18
CA THR A 289 -19.89 4.11 14.72
C THR A 289 -18.57 3.59 14.27
N GLY A 290 -17.58 3.47 15.16
CA GLY A 290 -16.22 3.05 14.78
C GLY A 290 -15.38 2.66 15.97
N ILE A 291 -14.29 1.95 15.66
CA ILE A 291 -13.19 1.67 16.58
C ILE A 291 -11.90 2.16 15.97
N GLY A 292 -10.99 2.62 16.80
CA GLY A 292 -9.72 3.18 16.38
C GLY A 292 -8.58 2.90 17.35
N PHE A 293 -7.37 3.07 16.84
CA PHE A 293 -6.15 3.03 17.63
C PHE A 293 -5.14 4.03 17.12
N THR A 294 -4.24 4.44 18.02
CA THR A 294 -3.04 5.21 17.70
C THR A 294 -1.86 4.62 18.44
N LEU A 295 -0.82 4.24 17.70
CA LEU A 295 0.46 3.80 18.23
C LEU A 295 1.42 4.99 18.19
N SER A 296 1.95 5.39 19.34
CA SER A 296 2.86 6.54 19.48
C SER A 296 4.12 6.14 20.25
N GLN A 297 5.22 6.80 19.96
CA GLN A 297 6.48 6.62 20.67
C GLN A 297 6.97 7.92 21.29
N LYS A 298 7.58 7.81 22.48
CA LYS A 298 8.13 8.93 23.23
C LYS A 298 9.47 9.38 22.65
N HIS A 299 9.59 10.65 22.29
CA HIS A 299 10.78 11.26 21.71
C HIS A 299 11.42 12.34 22.60
N CYS A 300 11.14 12.31 23.90
CA CYS A 300 11.73 13.19 24.90
C CYS A 300 12.40 12.38 26.02
N ASP A 301 13.28 13.02 26.75
CA ASP A 301 13.99 12.47 27.93
C ASP A 301 13.27 12.79 29.25
N CYS A 302 11.98 13.17 29.22
CA CYS A 302 11.19 13.41 30.42
C CYS A 302 11.17 12.15 31.29
N PRO A 303 11.46 12.24 32.59
CA PRO A 303 11.58 11.07 33.48
C PRO A 303 10.24 10.41 33.78
N ASP A 304 9.12 11.09 33.55
CA ASP A 304 7.78 10.57 33.79
C ASP A 304 7.42 9.54 32.71
N LEU A 305 7.59 8.27 33.05
CA LEU A 305 7.21 7.12 32.22
C LEU A 305 5.75 6.69 32.43
N ASP A 306 5.16 7.06 33.57
CA ASP A 306 3.82 6.64 33.96
C ASP A 306 2.73 7.51 33.32
N ASN A 307 3.10 8.70 32.87
CA ASN A 307 2.22 9.55 32.09
C ASN A 307 2.58 9.47 30.59
N PRO A 308 1.85 8.72 29.78
CA PRO A 308 2.12 8.64 28.34
C PRO A 308 1.98 10.00 27.65
N PHE A 309 1.34 10.98 28.27
CA PHE A 309 1.07 12.31 27.73
C PHE A 309 1.82 13.38 28.53
N CYS A 310 3.16 13.26 28.61
CA CYS A 310 3.96 14.40 29.07
C CYS A 310 3.66 15.62 28.20
N GLY A 311 3.34 16.77 28.82
CA GLY A 311 2.86 17.96 28.12
C GLY A 311 3.78 18.41 26.98
N GLY A 312 3.28 18.42 25.75
CA GLY A 312 3.98 18.85 24.54
C GLY A 312 4.02 17.80 23.42
N ASP A 313 4.61 18.15 22.27
CA ASP A 313 4.74 17.33 21.06
C ASP A 313 5.78 16.19 21.18
N HIS A 314 5.96 15.62 22.37
CA HIS A 314 6.99 14.64 22.63
C HIS A 314 6.60 13.21 22.26
N TRP A 315 5.32 12.94 22.16
CA TRP A 315 4.81 11.66 21.65
C TRP A 315 4.45 11.80 20.18
N ARG A 316 5.12 11.02 19.34
CA ARG A 316 4.92 11.07 17.89
C ARG A 316 4.22 9.81 17.43
N VAL A 317 3.25 9.99 16.54
CA VAL A 317 2.53 8.89 15.92
C VAL A 317 3.47 8.06 15.05
N THR A 318 3.41 6.76 15.22
CA THR A 318 4.12 5.76 14.40
C THR A 318 3.15 5.02 13.48
N TYR A 319 1.96 4.73 14.00
CA TYR A 319 0.90 4.09 13.23
C TYR A 319 -0.46 4.44 13.84
N ALA A 320 -1.45 4.60 12.98
CA ALA A 320 -2.83 4.76 13.41
C ALA A 320 -3.75 3.94 12.49
N GLY A 321 -4.92 3.63 12.97
CA GLY A 321 -5.92 2.96 12.15
C GLY A 321 -7.30 2.99 12.79
N SER A 322 -8.29 2.79 11.96
CA SER A 322 -9.67 2.69 12.43
C SER A 322 -10.53 1.92 11.43
N ARG A 323 -11.64 1.40 11.91
CA ARG A 323 -12.68 0.85 11.07
C ARG A 323 -14.06 1.16 11.62
N PHE A 324 -15.05 1.10 10.77
CA PHE A 324 -16.44 1.19 11.22
C PHE A 324 -16.83 -0.06 12.00
N THR A 325 -17.67 0.14 13.01
CA THR A 325 -18.33 -0.95 13.72
C THR A 325 -19.31 -1.69 12.81
N ARG A 326 -19.41 -3.01 13.02
CA ARG A 326 -20.49 -3.84 12.45
C ARG A 326 -21.78 -3.61 13.21
N ASN A 327 -22.92 -4.00 12.63
CA ASN A 327 -24.24 -3.83 13.27
C ASN A 327 -24.36 -4.46 14.66
N ALA A 328 -23.70 -5.59 14.92
CA ALA A 328 -23.65 -6.22 16.24
C ALA A 328 -22.76 -5.42 17.20
N GLU A 329 -21.57 -5.02 16.74
CA GLU A 329 -20.56 -4.32 17.54
C GLU A 329 -21.03 -2.92 17.97
N SER A 330 -21.90 -2.25 17.18
CA SER A 330 -22.46 -0.95 17.53
C SER A 330 -23.44 -1.00 18.73
N ARG A 331 -23.85 -2.20 19.15
CA ARG A 331 -24.76 -2.45 20.26
C ARG A 331 -24.07 -3.01 21.51
N TYR A 332 -22.76 -3.16 21.47
CA TYR A 332 -21.99 -3.66 22.62
C TYR A 332 -22.11 -2.71 23.81
N ALA A 333 -22.04 -3.27 25.00
CA ALA A 333 -21.84 -2.46 26.19
C ALA A 333 -20.48 -1.72 26.10
N PRO A 334 -20.31 -0.54 26.70
CA PRO A 334 -19.05 0.22 26.60
C PRO A 334 -17.81 -0.62 26.90
N ILE A 335 -17.83 -1.44 27.93
CA ILE A 335 -16.70 -2.31 28.30
C ILE A 335 -16.35 -3.35 27.20
N GLU A 336 -17.37 -3.91 26.56
CA GLU A 336 -17.17 -4.88 25.45
C GLU A 336 -16.64 -4.18 24.21
N GLY A 337 -17.14 -2.97 23.93
CA GLY A 337 -16.69 -2.15 22.82
C GLY A 337 -15.24 -1.72 22.98
N GLU A 338 -14.85 -1.25 24.15
CA GLU A 338 -13.47 -0.88 24.46
C GLU A 338 -12.52 -2.09 24.42
N ALA A 339 -12.95 -3.24 24.92
CA ALA A 339 -12.19 -4.48 24.80
C ALA A 339 -11.99 -4.89 23.32
N LEU A 340 -13.02 -4.70 22.48
CA LEU A 340 -12.92 -4.93 21.04
C LEU A 340 -11.95 -3.96 20.38
N ALA A 341 -11.95 -2.67 20.77
CA ALA A 341 -10.99 -1.69 20.25
C ALA A 341 -9.56 -2.04 20.64
N LEU A 342 -9.35 -2.49 21.88
CA LEU A 342 -8.05 -2.96 22.34
C LEU A 342 -7.56 -4.17 21.54
N LEU A 343 -8.41 -5.18 21.33
CA LEU A 343 -8.07 -6.34 20.50
C LEU A 343 -7.71 -5.91 19.08
N PHE A 344 -8.51 -5.05 18.46
CA PHE A 344 -8.27 -4.52 17.12
C PHE A 344 -6.94 -3.77 17.03
N GLY A 345 -6.62 -2.93 18.03
CA GLY A 345 -5.35 -2.21 18.10
C GLY A 345 -4.14 -3.13 18.23
N LEU A 346 -4.21 -4.12 19.14
CA LEU A 346 -3.14 -5.11 19.34
C LEU A 346 -2.89 -5.97 18.09
N GLU A 347 -3.94 -6.46 17.44
CA GLU A 347 -3.81 -7.24 16.20
C GLU A 347 -3.23 -6.41 15.06
N SER A 348 -3.71 -5.17 14.88
CA SER A 348 -3.23 -4.27 13.85
C SER A 348 -1.77 -3.84 14.04
N CYS A 349 -1.36 -3.67 15.31
CA CYS A 349 -0.01 -3.27 15.68
C CYS A 349 0.92 -4.45 15.99
N ARG A 350 0.50 -5.69 15.79
CA ARG A 350 1.22 -6.90 16.21
C ARG A 350 2.71 -6.88 15.86
N MET A 351 3.05 -6.44 14.64
CA MET A 351 4.43 -6.39 14.17
C MET A 351 5.31 -5.40 14.95
N PHE A 352 4.71 -4.41 15.62
CA PHE A 352 5.40 -3.41 16.40
C PHE A 352 5.41 -3.75 17.90
N VAL A 353 4.28 -4.21 18.43
CA VAL A 353 4.09 -4.38 19.86
C VAL A 353 4.54 -5.74 20.38
N LEU A 354 4.64 -6.76 19.52
CA LEU A 354 5.13 -8.07 19.92
C LEU A 354 6.62 -8.00 20.26
N GLY A 355 6.94 -8.28 21.53
CA GLY A 355 8.30 -8.19 22.06
C GLY A 355 8.76 -6.76 22.37
N CYS A 356 7.87 -5.76 22.31
CA CYS A 356 8.18 -4.40 22.72
C CYS A 356 8.40 -4.34 24.26
N PRO A 357 9.60 -3.96 24.74
CA PRO A 357 9.92 -4.06 26.17
C PRO A 357 9.25 -2.99 27.03
N LYS A 358 8.75 -1.91 26.44
CA LYS A 358 8.17 -0.75 27.12
C LYS A 358 6.87 -0.34 26.47
N LEU A 359 5.91 -1.29 26.42
CA LEU A 359 4.57 -1.05 25.89
C LEU A 359 3.64 -0.56 27.01
N ILE A 360 3.01 0.58 26.78
CA ILE A 360 1.91 1.12 27.58
C ILE A 360 0.65 0.98 26.73
N VAL A 361 -0.43 0.48 27.34
CA VAL A 361 -1.75 0.45 26.73
C VAL A 361 -2.65 1.45 27.42
N ALA A 362 -3.12 2.46 26.67
CA ALA A 362 -4.02 3.49 27.16
C ALA A 362 -5.45 3.23 26.68
N VAL A 363 -6.35 3.08 27.63
CA VAL A 363 -7.81 2.92 27.41
C VAL A 363 -8.55 3.93 28.28
N ASP A 364 -9.68 4.44 27.82
CA ASP A 364 -10.47 5.42 28.59
C ASP A 364 -11.43 4.76 29.60
N HIS A 365 -11.57 3.42 29.57
CA HIS A 365 -12.51 2.67 30.41
C HIS A 365 -11.82 2.04 31.62
N LYS A 366 -11.95 2.69 32.78
CA LYS A 366 -11.32 2.27 34.05
C LYS A 366 -11.50 0.78 34.43
N PRO A 367 -12.67 0.13 34.24
CA PRO A 367 -12.83 -1.29 34.50
C PRO A 367 -11.89 -2.20 33.69
N LEU A 368 -11.53 -1.85 32.46
CA LEU A 368 -10.55 -2.64 31.67
C LEU A 368 -9.17 -2.60 32.30
N VAL A 369 -8.75 -1.46 32.83
CA VAL A 369 -7.46 -1.33 33.52
C VAL A 369 -7.40 -2.29 34.73
N GLN A 370 -8.48 -2.42 35.49
CA GLN A 370 -8.56 -3.37 36.61
C GLN A 370 -8.45 -4.81 36.12
N ILE A 371 -9.19 -5.20 35.08
CA ILE A 371 -9.21 -6.57 34.56
C ILE A 371 -7.81 -7.01 34.09
N PHE A 372 -7.01 -6.11 33.50
CA PHE A 372 -5.71 -6.45 32.96
C PHE A 372 -4.51 -6.24 33.90
N ASN A 373 -4.67 -5.46 34.96
CA ASN A 373 -3.60 -5.18 35.95
C ASN A 373 -3.68 -5.99 37.23
N ASP A 374 -4.76 -6.72 37.51
CA ASP A 374 -4.96 -7.55 38.70
C ASP A 374 -4.25 -8.93 38.59
N ARG A 375 -2.94 -8.92 38.20
CA ARG A 375 -2.10 -10.13 38.24
C ARG A 375 -0.81 -9.88 38.96
#